data_f64e1b922e49883639abb02e94b9bf6e
#
_entry.id   f64e1b922e49883639abb02e94b9bf6e
#
_cell.length_a   1.000
_cell.length_b   1.000
_cell.length_c   1.000
_cell.angle_alpha   90.00
_cell.angle_beta   90.00
_cell.angle_gamma   90.00
#
_symmetry.space_group_name_H-M   'P 1'
#
loop_
_entity.id
_entity.type
_entity.pdbx_description
1 polymer ?
#
loop_
_entity_poly.entity_id
_entity_poly.type
_entity_poly.pdbx_seq_one_letter_code
_entity_poly.pdbx_strand_id
1 'polypeptide(L)'
;MSPVPRDHEVVNALSIDVEDWFQVSAFAPHIDRADWDRLPCRVERNVDRLLELLAGSEARATFFTLGWIAERYPQLVRRIHAAGHEVASHGYGHLRASEQTREQFRNDIRSARALLEDQAGAPV
;
A
#
# COMPACT_ATOMS: atom_id res chain seq x y z
N MET A 1 41.17 4.62 -26.20
CA MET A 1 39.73 4.63 -26.44
C MET A 1 39.04 4.58 -25.07
N SER A 2 38.35 5.64 -24.72
CA SER A 2 37.50 5.61 -23.54
C SER A 2 36.33 4.67 -23.85
N PRO A 3 35.93 3.79 -22.92
CA PRO A 3 34.77 2.95 -23.15
C PRO A 3 33.54 3.85 -23.33
N VAL A 4 32.81 3.61 -24.41
CA VAL A 4 31.49 4.20 -24.62
C VAL A 4 30.66 3.89 -23.37
N PRO A 5 30.02 4.88 -22.72
CA PRO A 5 29.13 4.58 -21.60
C PRO A 5 28.08 3.59 -22.12
N ARG A 6 27.94 2.45 -21.44
CA ARG A 6 26.83 1.56 -21.71
C ARG A 6 25.57 2.38 -21.47
N ASP A 7 24.64 2.33 -22.43
CA ASP A 7 23.32 2.89 -22.25
C ASP A 7 22.83 2.52 -20.86
N HIS A 8 22.56 3.54 -20.04
CA HIS A 8 21.95 3.29 -18.74
C HIS A 8 20.60 2.67 -19.01
N GLU A 9 20.48 1.40 -18.68
CA GLU A 9 19.22 0.69 -18.75
C GLU A 9 18.20 1.45 -17.91
N VAL A 10 17.13 1.94 -18.56
CA VAL A 10 16.06 2.64 -17.85
C VAL A 10 15.24 1.62 -17.08
N VAL A 11 15.31 1.69 -15.77
CA VAL A 11 14.51 0.87 -14.89
C VAL A 11 13.28 1.66 -14.46
N ASN A 12 12.10 1.14 -14.80
CA ASN A 12 10.83 1.72 -14.38
C ASN A 12 10.35 1.06 -13.09
N ALA A 13 9.70 1.84 -12.23
CA ALA A 13 9.06 1.35 -11.03
C ALA A 13 7.53 1.44 -11.15
N LEU A 14 6.83 0.39 -10.72
CA LEU A 14 5.39 0.38 -10.61
C LEU A 14 5.02 0.37 -9.13
N SER A 15 4.23 1.35 -8.70
CA SER A 15 3.68 1.42 -7.35
C SER A 15 2.17 1.45 -7.38
N ILE A 16 1.56 0.85 -6.38
CA ILE A 16 0.11 0.74 -6.22
C ILE A 16 -0.21 1.12 -4.78
N ASP A 17 -1.11 2.07 -4.60
CA ASP A 17 -1.64 2.41 -3.29
C ASP A 17 -2.81 1.48 -2.98
N VAL A 18 -2.68 0.75 -1.88
CA VAL A 18 -3.71 -0.19 -1.42
C VAL A 18 -4.59 0.54 -0.40
N GLU A 19 -5.62 1.13 -0.92
CA GLU A 19 -6.64 1.88 -0.19
C GLU A 19 -8.00 1.71 -0.89
N ASP A 20 -9.09 1.98 -0.18
CA ASP A 20 -10.40 1.92 -0.80
C ASP A 20 -10.81 3.29 -1.37
N TRP A 21 -11.81 3.30 -2.24
CA TRP A 21 -12.28 4.48 -2.97
C TRP A 21 -12.67 5.65 -2.06
N PHE A 22 -13.15 5.36 -0.85
CA PHE A 22 -13.59 6.39 0.10
C PHE A 22 -12.45 7.00 0.93
N GLN A 23 -11.24 6.48 0.84
CA GLN A 23 -10.10 6.90 1.66
C GLN A 23 -9.26 8.00 1.03
N VAL A 24 -9.49 8.28 -0.24
CA VAL A 24 -8.75 9.33 -0.95
C VAL A 24 -9.02 10.71 -0.36
N SER A 25 -7.99 11.54 -0.29
CA SER A 25 -8.06 12.87 0.33
C SER A 25 -9.12 13.77 -0.33
N ALA A 26 -9.41 13.57 -1.62
CA ALA A 26 -10.42 14.31 -2.35
C ALA A 26 -11.84 14.15 -1.77
N PHE A 27 -12.12 13.01 -1.15
CA PHE A 27 -13.43 12.73 -0.53
C PHE A 27 -13.51 13.08 0.96
N ALA A 28 -12.39 13.45 1.58
CA ALA A 28 -12.37 13.78 3.01
C ALA A 28 -13.39 14.84 3.44
N PRO A 29 -13.69 15.89 2.64
CA PRO A 29 -14.75 16.85 2.98
C PRO A 29 -16.18 16.29 2.88
N HIS A 30 -16.37 15.15 2.22
CA HIS A 30 -17.69 14.60 1.89
C HIS A 30 -17.99 13.29 2.60
N ILE A 31 -16.97 12.57 3.07
CA ILE A 31 -17.09 11.27 3.72
C ILE A 31 -16.41 11.35 5.08
N ASP A 32 -17.21 11.13 6.14
CA ASP A 32 -16.68 11.05 7.50
C ASP A 32 -15.92 9.74 7.70
N ARG A 33 -14.78 9.80 8.37
CA ARG A 33 -14.00 8.61 8.77
C ARG A 33 -14.81 7.65 9.63
N ALA A 34 -15.73 8.15 10.43
CA ALA A 34 -16.63 7.33 11.25
C ALA A 34 -17.54 6.42 10.40
N ASP A 35 -17.73 6.76 9.12
CA ASP A 35 -18.56 5.97 8.20
C ASP A 35 -17.77 4.91 7.42
N TRP A 36 -16.45 4.92 7.48
CA TRP A 36 -15.61 3.97 6.73
C TRP A 36 -15.97 2.51 7.00
N ASP A 37 -16.32 2.17 8.23
CA ASP A 37 -16.71 0.81 8.62
C ASP A 37 -18.01 0.33 7.97
N ARG A 38 -18.83 1.25 7.50
CA ARG A 38 -20.15 0.96 6.92
C ARG A 38 -20.16 1.04 5.40
N LEU A 39 -19.11 1.59 4.80
CA LEU A 39 -19.03 1.72 3.36
C LEU A 39 -18.62 0.41 2.70
N PRO A 40 -19.17 0.10 1.51
CA PRO A 40 -18.79 -1.10 0.79
C PRO A 40 -17.33 -1.00 0.30
N CYS A 41 -16.51 -1.96 0.68
CA CYS A 41 -15.12 -2.05 0.29
C CYS A 41 -14.96 -2.78 -1.05
N ARG A 42 -14.05 -2.28 -1.87
CA ARG A 42 -13.70 -2.85 -3.17
C ARG A 42 -12.23 -3.26 -3.26
N VAL A 43 -11.43 -2.86 -2.28
CA VAL A 43 -9.97 -2.99 -2.32
C VAL A 43 -9.51 -4.43 -2.49
N GLU A 44 -10.11 -5.37 -1.76
CA GLU A 44 -9.69 -6.78 -1.81
C GLU A 44 -9.87 -7.36 -3.21
N ARG A 45 -11.06 -7.21 -3.78
CA ARG A 45 -11.36 -7.68 -5.14
C ARG A 45 -10.47 -7.01 -6.19
N ASN A 46 -10.25 -5.70 -6.04
CA ASN A 46 -9.46 -4.94 -7.00
C ASN A 46 -7.97 -5.32 -6.93
N VAL A 47 -7.43 -5.53 -5.74
CA VAL A 47 -6.05 -5.99 -5.59
C VAL A 47 -5.87 -7.41 -6.14
N ASP A 48 -6.81 -8.32 -5.87
CA ASP A 48 -6.75 -9.66 -6.43
C ASP A 48 -6.73 -9.64 -7.97
N ARG A 49 -7.53 -8.76 -8.58
CA ARG A 49 -7.51 -8.57 -10.02
C ARG A 49 -6.18 -8.01 -10.54
N LEU A 50 -5.57 -7.07 -9.82
CA LEU A 50 -4.25 -6.57 -10.15
C LEU A 50 -3.18 -7.66 -10.04
N LEU A 51 -3.23 -8.48 -8.99
CA LEU A 51 -2.32 -9.61 -8.83
C LEU A 51 -2.43 -10.62 -9.99
N GLU A 52 -3.64 -10.91 -10.45
CA GLU A 52 -3.88 -11.75 -11.63
C GLU A 52 -3.26 -11.15 -12.89
N LEU A 53 -3.46 -9.85 -13.13
CA LEU A 53 -2.87 -9.15 -14.26
C LEU A 53 -1.34 -9.16 -14.23
N LEU A 54 -0.75 -8.94 -13.06
CA LEU A 54 0.69 -8.92 -12.89
C LEU A 54 1.29 -10.33 -13.00
N ALA A 55 0.56 -11.37 -12.58
CA ALA A 55 0.99 -12.75 -12.72
C ALA A 55 1.16 -13.18 -14.18
N GLY A 56 0.40 -12.60 -15.10
CA GLY A 56 0.52 -12.83 -16.53
C GLY A 56 1.69 -12.09 -17.19
N SER A 57 2.37 -11.23 -16.43
CA SER A 57 3.57 -10.49 -16.84
C SER A 57 4.69 -10.78 -15.85
N GLU A 58 5.93 -10.49 -16.21
CA GLU A 58 7.06 -10.61 -15.27
C GLU A 58 7.24 -9.34 -14.42
N ALA A 59 6.27 -8.43 -14.44
CA ALA A 59 6.32 -7.18 -13.72
C ALA A 59 6.14 -7.38 -12.21
N ARG A 60 6.96 -6.70 -11.45
CA ARG A 60 6.83 -6.61 -9.99
C ARG A 60 6.44 -5.19 -9.61
N ALA A 61 5.65 -5.08 -8.57
CA ALA A 61 5.17 -3.79 -8.07
C ALA A 61 5.46 -3.65 -6.57
N THR A 62 5.45 -2.42 -6.10
CA THR A 62 5.43 -2.08 -4.68
C THR A 62 3.99 -1.70 -4.32
N PHE A 63 3.42 -2.40 -3.34
CA PHE A 63 2.08 -2.17 -2.84
C PHE A 63 2.14 -1.40 -1.52
N PHE A 64 1.90 -0.10 -1.59
CA PHE A 64 1.83 0.78 -0.43
C PHE A 64 0.48 0.61 0.26
N THR A 65 0.47 -0.14 1.36
CA THR A 65 -0.76 -0.60 2.01
C THR A 65 -1.07 0.19 3.28
N LEU A 66 -2.30 0.69 3.39
CA LEU A 66 -2.80 1.30 4.61
C LEU A 66 -2.96 0.25 5.72
N GLY A 67 -2.55 0.61 6.94
CA GLY A 67 -2.77 -0.23 8.11
C GLY A 67 -4.24 -0.54 8.35
N TRP A 68 -5.13 0.42 8.10
CA TRP A 68 -6.57 0.24 8.18
C TRP A 68 -7.07 -0.89 7.27
N ILE A 69 -6.55 -0.98 6.04
CA ILE A 69 -6.85 -2.06 5.10
C ILE A 69 -6.27 -3.39 5.58
N ALA A 70 -5.02 -3.38 6.02
CA ALA A 70 -4.34 -4.58 6.52
C ALA A 70 -5.04 -5.20 7.73
N GLU A 71 -5.57 -4.37 8.63
CA GLU A 71 -6.32 -4.83 9.79
C GLU A 71 -7.62 -5.53 9.39
N ARG A 72 -8.33 -5.00 8.39
CA ARG A 72 -9.58 -5.59 7.90
C ARG A 72 -9.36 -6.82 7.03
N TYR A 73 -8.31 -6.83 6.25
CA TYR A 73 -8.02 -7.88 5.26
C TYR A 73 -6.63 -8.46 5.47
N PRO A 74 -6.38 -9.19 6.57
CA PRO A 74 -5.04 -9.69 6.89
C PRO A 74 -4.50 -10.65 5.84
N GLN A 75 -5.35 -11.36 5.11
CA GLN A 75 -4.93 -12.26 4.05
C GLN A 75 -4.49 -11.52 2.78
N LEU A 76 -4.94 -10.28 2.59
CA LEU A 76 -4.58 -9.49 1.42
C LEU A 76 -3.09 -9.20 1.35
N VAL A 77 -2.49 -8.77 2.46
CA VAL A 77 -1.05 -8.53 2.55
C VAL A 77 -0.25 -9.80 2.30
N ARG A 78 -0.71 -10.93 2.82
CA ARG A 78 -0.09 -12.24 2.58
C ARG A 78 -0.11 -12.63 1.12
N ARG A 79 -1.24 -12.39 0.43
CA ARG A 79 -1.35 -12.67 -1.01
C ARG A 79 -0.41 -11.80 -1.84
N ILE A 80 -0.32 -10.52 -1.53
CA ILE A 80 0.61 -9.59 -2.20
C ILE A 80 2.05 -10.08 -2.05
N HIS A 81 2.46 -10.39 -0.83
CA HIS A 81 3.81 -10.88 -0.54
C HIS A 81 4.09 -12.23 -1.20
N ALA A 82 3.15 -13.18 -1.10
CA ALA A 82 3.28 -14.51 -1.71
C ALA A 82 3.37 -14.47 -3.24
N ALA A 83 2.75 -13.47 -3.87
CA ALA A 83 2.86 -13.24 -5.31
C ALA A 83 4.21 -12.63 -5.74
N GLY A 84 5.09 -12.34 -4.79
CA GLY A 84 6.45 -11.85 -5.04
C GLY A 84 6.56 -10.34 -5.19
N HIS A 85 5.55 -9.59 -4.80
CA HIS A 85 5.58 -8.13 -4.80
C HIS A 85 6.10 -7.58 -3.47
N GLU A 86 6.58 -6.34 -3.52
CA GLU A 86 7.00 -5.63 -2.32
C GLU A 86 5.77 -5.09 -1.58
N VAL A 87 5.70 -5.34 -0.28
CA VAL A 87 4.76 -4.69 0.63
C VAL A 87 5.44 -3.50 1.27
N ALA A 88 4.84 -2.33 1.17
CA ALA A 88 5.30 -1.10 1.79
C ALA A 88 4.17 -0.43 2.57
N SER A 89 4.51 0.48 3.46
CA SER A 89 3.54 1.20 4.28
C SER A 89 3.01 2.45 3.58
N HIS A 90 1.70 2.64 3.64
CA HIS A 90 1.01 3.88 3.27
C HIS A 90 0.47 4.63 4.49
N GLY A 91 1.07 4.41 5.66
CA GLY A 91 0.53 4.84 6.94
C GLY A 91 -0.63 3.96 7.41
N TYR A 92 -1.24 4.34 8.52
CA TYR A 92 -2.35 3.57 9.08
C TYR A 92 -3.71 4.07 8.58
N GLY A 93 -4.01 5.35 8.83
CA GLY A 93 -5.34 5.91 8.64
C GLY A 93 -5.44 6.96 7.53
N HIS A 94 -4.47 7.07 6.64
CA HIS A 94 -4.46 8.05 5.54
C HIS A 94 -4.59 9.51 6.01
N LEU A 95 -3.99 9.84 7.16
CA LEU A 95 -3.91 11.20 7.68
C LEU A 95 -2.66 11.90 7.13
N ARG A 96 -2.83 13.14 6.71
CA ARG A 96 -1.69 13.95 6.26
C ARG A 96 -0.73 14.19 7.42
N ALA A 97 0.55 14.07 7.17
CA ALA A 97 1.59 14.34 8.18
C ALA A 97 1.49 15.77 8.74
N SER A 98 1.09 16.74 7.92
CA SER A 98 0.88 18.13 8.31
C SER A 98 -0.28 18.33 9.29
N GLU A 99 -1.21 17.38 9.38
CA GLU A 99 -2.37 17.42 10.27
C GLU A 99 -2.16 16.60 11.55
N GLN A 100 -0.97 16.02 11.71
CA GLN A 100 -0.62 15.18 12.84
C GLN A 100 0.45 15.88 13.71
N THR A 101 0.38 15.64 15.01
CA THR A 101 1.52 15.92 15.88
C THR A 101 2.65 14.93 15.57
N ARG A 102 3.87 15.26 15.99
CA ARG A 102 5.03 14.38 15.84
C ARG A 102 4.80 12.99 16.47
N GLU A 103 4.15 12.96 17.60
CA GLU A 103 3.82 11.71 18.30
C GLU A 103 2.75 10.90 17.56
N GLN A 104 1.69 11.53 17.10
CA GLN A 104 0.64 10.89 16.30
C GLN A 104 1.20 10.29 15.03
N PHE A 105 2.03 11.03 14.30
CA PHE A 105 2.70 10.56 13.09
C PHE A 105 3.59 9.34 13.37
N ARG A 106 4.38 9.40 14.44
CA ARG A 106 5.25 8.28 14.85
C ARG A 106 4.43 7.03 15.16
N ASN A 107 3.34 7.17 15.89
CA ASN A 107 2.48 6.06 16.25
C ASN A 107 1.77 5.47 15.03
N ASP A 108 1.30 6.31 14.13
CA ASP A 108 0.68 5.89 12.87
C ASP A 108 1.63 5.02 12.04
N ILE A 109 2.84 5.48 11.81
CA ILE A 109 3.84 4.76 11.03
C ILE A 109 4.27 3.46 11.71
N ARG A 110 4.52 3.51 13.01
CA ARG A 110 4.96 2.31 13.76
C ARG A 110 3.89 1.23 13.80
N SER A 111 2.64 1.60 14.06
CA SER A 111 1.54 0.63 14.12
C SER A 111 1.26 0.01 12.75
N ALA A 112 1.26 0.81 11.69
CA ALA A 112 1.10 0.31 10.33
C ALA A 112 2.22 -0.65 9.94
N ARG A 113 3.48 -0.25 10.15
CA ARG A 113 4.64 -1.08 9.86
C ARG A 113 4.61 -2.41 10.60
N ALA A 114 4.38 -2.38 11.91
CA ALA A 114 4.34 -3.59 12.73
C ALA A 114 3.28 -4.58 12.25
N LEU A 115 2.10 -4.09 11.90
CA LEU A 115 1.00 -4.90 11.38
C LEU A 115 1.36 -5.52 10.02
N LEU A 116 1.91 -4.73 9.11
CA LEU A 116 2.31 -5.20 7.79
C LEU A 116 3.44 -6.23 7.86
N GLU A 117 4.44 -6.01 8.70
CA GLU A 117 5.54 -6.96 8.92
C GLU A 117 5.04 -8.28 9.51
N ASP A 118 4.12 -8.22 10.46
CA ASP A 118 3.49 -9.41 11.06
C ASP A 118 2.75 -10.23 10.01
N GLN A 119 1.97 -9.57 9.17
CA GLN A 119 1.18 -10.25 8.13
C GLN A 119 2.04 -10.76 6.97
N ALA A 120 3.01 -9.99 6.52
CA ALA A 120 3.90 -10.38 5.43
C ALA A 120 4.94 -11.42 5.85
N GLY A 121 5.31 -11.44 7.13
CA GLY A 121 6.40 -12.27 7.63
C GLY A 121 7.77 -11.81 7.12
N ALA A 122 7.90 -10.54 6.77
CA ALA A 122 9.11 -9.93 6.20
C ALA A 122 9.20 -8.46 6.61
N PRO A 123 10.39 -7.85 6.58
CA PRO A 123 10.57 -6.41 6.83
C PRO A 123 9.79 -5.55 5.83
N VAL A 124 9.27 -4.43 6.33
CA VAL A 124 8.51 -3.43 5.56
C VAL A 124 9.14 -2.05 5.73
#